data_22979afeefdcbf1503ae2a2bdbe16195
#
_entry.id   22979afeefdcbf1503ae2a2bdbe16195
#
_cell.length_a   1.000
_cell.length_b   1.000
_cell.length_c   1.000
_cell.angle_alpha   90.00
_cell.angle_beta   90.00
_cell.angle_gamma   90.00
#
_symmetry.space_group_name_H-M   'P 1'
#
loop_
_entity.id
_entity.type
_entity.pdbx_description
1 polymer ?
#
loop_
_entity_poly.entity_id
_entity_poly.type
_entity_poly.pdbx_seq_one_letter_code
_entity_poly.pdbx_strand_id
1 'polypeptide(L)'
;ALSSAASDVYKRQYMQRDSDRFNYQGKAYDFIGFDELTHFSLTQYQYMMSRNRPMGPGTRVYMRATANPDGKGMAWVKQRFVTPAPPNTRIVERYSVLNPQGEKIQLLRDRIYIPATVFDNKKLLENDPDYLANLAALPEAERNALMYGSWDSFSGQVFTEFRDDPNHYKDRMWTHVIEPFQIPDHWKIYRGFDFGYAKPYSVGWYAVDTRGKIYRIAELYGWNGIANQGLKEHPVEQARKIREVEENNPLLKGKRIIGVADPAIFDESRGESIARMMERSPNFVYFHGGDHVRLPGKMQYHYRFAFDEMGDCMFQIFNTCRNFIRTIPNLTYSETIPEDIDTTEEDHIYDECRYVLMEHPIAPRGNVLQKKPAFDPLDMFKGQKRSQGVQILNI
;
A
#
# COMPACT_ATOMS: atom_id res chain seq x y z
N ALA A 1 20.18 25.60 37.86
CA ALA A 1 20.67 24.53 37.02
C ALA A 1 21.47 25.14 35.89
N LEU A 2 22.79 24.98 35.90
CA LEU A 2 23.67 25.39 34.83
C LEU A 2 23.46 24.45 33.65
N SER A 3 22.72 24.90 32.63
CA SER A 3 22.74 24.28 31.32
C SER A 3 24.14 24.45 30.75
N SER A 4 24.93 23.40 30.67
CA SER A 4 26.22 23.48 30.00
C SER A 4 25.97 23.72 28.50
N ALA A 5 26.76 24.57 27.85
CA ALA A 5 26.65 24.86 26.42
C ALA A 5 26.64 23.59 25.55
N ALA A 6 27.17 22.45 26.04
CA ALA A 6 27.11 21.16 25.42
C ALA A 6 25.71 20.51 25.44
N SER A 7 24.82 20.84 26.38
CA SER A 7 23.45 20.31 26.42
C SER A 7 22.49 20.98 25.44
N ASP A 8 22.84 22.16 24.94
CA ASP A 8 22.04 22.88 23.95
C ASP A 8 22.31 22.40 22.50
N VAL A 9 23.37 21.62 22.28
CA VAL A 9 23.76 21.11 20.96
C VAL A 9 22.87 19.95 20.51
N TYR A 10 22.29 19.18 21.45
CA TYR A 10 21.44 18.04 21.13
C TYR A 10 20.11 18.12 21.89
N LYS A 11 19.06 18.58 21.22
CA LYS A 11 17.69 18.47 21.75
C LYS A 11 17.03 17.21 21.22
N ARG A 12 16.84 16.20 22.08
CA ARG A 12 15.97 15.07 21.81
C ARG A 12 14.54 15.48 22.12
N GLN A 13 13.68 15.44 21.11
CA GLN A 13 12.26 15.73 21.22
C GLN A 13 11.50 14.70 20.40
N TYR A 14 10.27 14.37 20.78
CA TYR A 14 9.42 13.48 20.02
C TYR A 14 8.15 14.20 19.58
N MET A 15 7.56 13.71 18.48
CA MET A 15 6.31 14.19 17.91
C MET A 15 5.34 13.02 17.87
N GLN A 16 4.42 12.94 18.82
CA GLN A 16 3.42 11.88 18.89
C GLN A 16 2.25 12.14 17.92
N ARG A 17 1.85 13.40 17.83
CA ARG A 17 0.73 13.84 16.99
C ARG A 17 1.23 14.72 15.84
N ASP A 18 0.51 14.75 14.74
CA ASP A 18 0.84 15.63 13.61
C ASP A 18 0.88 17.11 13.98
N SER A 19 0.05 17.52 14.95
CA SER A 19 0.07 18.89 15.49
C SER A 19 1.38 19.27 16.17
N ASP A 20 2.14 18.31 16.72
CA ASP A 20 3.37 18.57 17.49
C ASP A 20 4.46 19.20 16.61
N ARG A 21 4.38 19.05 15.30
CA ARG A 21 5.27 19.74 14.34
C ARG A 21 5.27 21.26 14.53
N PHE A 22 4.16 21.85 14.96
CA PHE A 22 4.05 23.28 15.19
C PHE A 22 4.89 23.77 16.37
N ASN A 23 5.33 22.90 17.31
CA ASN A 23 6.27 23.21 18.37
C ASN A 23 7.65 23.65 17.82
N TYR A 24 7.90 23.37 16.54
CA TYR A 24 9.13 23.76 15.81
C TYR A 24 8.95 25.01 14.94
N GLN A 25 7.80 25.67 15.03
CA GLN A 25 7.55 26.91 14.28
C GLN A 25 8.55 28.00 14.72
N GLY A 26 9.06 28.74 13.75
CA GLY A 26 10.05 29.80 13.98
C GLY A 26 11.50 29.33 14.23
N LYS A 27 11.72 28.03 14.43
CA LYS A 27 13.06 27.46 14.69
C LYS A 27 13.78 27.13 13.38
N ALA A 28 15.11 27.06 13.44
CA ALA A 28 15.98 26.61 12.36
C ALA A 28 17.02 25.62 12.91
N TYR A 29 17.43 24.67 12.07
CA TYR A 29 18.40 23.64 12.44
C TYR A 29 19.31 23.32 11.26
N ASP A 30 20.62 23.34 11.47
CA ASP A 30 21.62 22.93 10.47
C ASP A 30 21.58 21.42 10.23
N PHE A 31 21.33 20.66 11.29
CA PHE A 31 21.20 19.23 11.28
C PHE A 31 19.85 18.79 11.89
N ILE A 32 19.17 17.86 11.24
CA ILE A 32 18.00 17.16 11.79
C ILE A 32 18.24 15.67 11.64
N GLY A 33 18.22 14.95 12.77
CA GLY A 33 18.24 13.51 12.85
C GLY A 33 16.86 12.96 13.23
N PHE A 34 16.31 12.03 12.46
CA PHE A 34 15.17 11.21 12.86
C PHE A 34 15.67 9.87 13.33
N ASP A 35 15.25 9.48 14.51
CA ASP A 35 15.40 8.13 14.99
C ASP A 35 14.08 7.40 14.76
N GLU A 36 14.13 6.21 14.16
CA GLU A 36 12.95 5.46 13.73
C GLU A 36 11.99 6.30 12.85
N LEU A 37 12.47 6.67 11.66
CA LEU A 37 11.72 7.54 10.74
C LEU A 37 10.33 7.00 10.38
N THR A 38 10.16 5.70 10.36
CA THR A 38 8.90 5.01 10.10
C THR A 38 7.81 5.24 11.16
N HIS A 39 8.18 5.78 12.32
CA HIS A 39 7.21 6.19 13.34
C HIS A 39 6.63 7.60 13.13
N PHE A 40 7.17 8.35 12.16
CA PHE A 40 6.69 9.69 11.83
C PHE A 40 5.79 9.70 10.60
N SER A 41 4.83 10.61 10.55
CA SER A 41 4.06 10.86 9.35
C SER A 41 4.90 11.62 8.30
N LEU A 42 4.52 11.47 7.02
CA LEU A 42 5.13 12.24 5.94
C LEU A 42 4.98 13.77 6.18
N THR A 43 3.87 14.19 6.75
CA THR A 43 3.58 15.60 7.07
C THR A 43 4.57 16.15 8.12
N GLN A 44 4.87 15.36 9.17
CA GLN A 44 5.86 15.72 10.18
C GLN A 44 7.26 15.85 9.55
N TYR A 45 7.66 14.86 8.75
CA TYR A 45 8.94 14.85 8.05
C TYR A 45 9.09 16.07 7.11
N GLN A 46 8.09 16.35 6.27
CA GLN A 46 8.10 17.48 5.34
C GLN A 46 8.14 18.81 6.05
N TYR A 47 7.40 18.94 7.16
CA TYR A 47 7.46 20.16 7.98
C TYR A 47 8.86 20.40 8.53
N MET A 48 9.53 19.36 9.04
CA MET A 48 10.90 19.48 9.54
C MET A 48 11.91 19.79 8.42
N MET A 49 11.70 19.29 7.20
CA MET A 49 12.50 19.71 6.04
C MET A 49 12.49 21.22 5.84
N SER A 50 11.36 21.91 6.11
CA SER A 50 11.26 23.37 5.99
C SER A 50 11.99 24.11 7.13
N ARG A 51 12.33 23.42 8.22
CA ARG A 51 13.12 23.95 9.35
C ARG A 51 14.61 23.70 9.18
N ASN A 52 15.02 22.82 8.27
CA ASN A 52 16.42 22.51 7.99
C ASN A 52 17.04 23.58 7.08
N ARG A 53 17.60 24.58 7.70
CA ARG A 53 18.18 25.77 7.05
C ARG A 53 19.39 26.26 7.84
N PRO A 54 20.38 26.92 7.20
CA PRO A 54 21.61 27.37 7.87
C PRO A 54 21.27 28.36 8.98
N MET A 55 21.91 28.17 10.12
CA MET A 55 21.84 29.09 11.26
C MET A 55 22.93 30.14 11.22
N GLY A 56 23.98 29.93 10.41
CA GLY A 56 25.11 30.87 10.24
C GLY A 56 25.86 30.61 8.95
N PRO A 57 26.79 31.52 8.59
CA PRO A 57 27.63 31.39 7.38
C PRO A 57 28.50 30.13 7.46
N GLY A 58 28.58 29.39 6.36
CA GLY A 58 29.43 28.21 6.23
C GLY A 58 28.95 26.94 6.89
N THR A 59 27.76 26.94 7.51
CA THR A 59 27.18 25.70 8.08
C THR A 59 26.66 24.78 6.99
N ARG A 60 26.95 23.48 7.13
CA ARG A 60 26.40 22.43 6.26
C ARG A 60 25.02 22.02 6.75
N VAL A 61 24.04 22.09 5.86
CA VAL A 61 22.66 21.75 6.16
C VAL A 61 22.33 20.37 5.60
N TYR A 62 21.89 19.44 6.46
CA TYR A 62 21.55 18.10 6.03
C TYR A 62 20.58 17.40 7.02
N MET A 63 19.97 16.32 6.57
CA MET A 63 19.11 15.46 7.38
C MET A 63 19.63 14.03 7.32
N ARG A 64 19.47 13.30 8.40
CA ARG A 64 19.69 11.86 8.48
C ARG A 64 18.52 11.18 9.19
N ALA A 65 18.32 9.91 8.91
CA ALA A 65 17.32 9.11 9.57
C ALA A 65 17.81 7.68 9.73
N THR A 66 17.44 7.05 10.84
CA THR A 66 17.43 5.60 11.02
C THR A 66 16.00 5.11 10.85
N ALA A 67 15.80 3.88 10.41
CA ALA A 67 14.49 3.26 10.36
C ALA A 67 14.62 1.74 10.25
N ASN A 68 13.75 1.05 10.97
CA ASN A 68 13.39 -0.32 10.68
C ASN A 68 12.13 -0.32 9.77
N PRO A 69 11.93 -1.36 8.95
CA PRO A 69 10.73 -1.47 8.11
C PRO A 69 9.50 -1.88 8.93
N ASP A 70 9.05 -1.02 9.82
CA ASP A 70 7.88 -1.19 10.69
C ASP A 70 7.18 0.17 10.91
N GLY A 71 6.08 0.20 11.65
CA GLY A 71 5.38 1.42 12.04
C GLY A 71 4.57 2.10 10.92
N LYS A 72 3.74 3.05 11.33
CA LYS A 72 2.74 3.74 10.50
C LYS A 72 3.30 4.53 9.30
N GLY A 73 4.56 4.93 9.35
CA GLY A 73 5.22 5.67 8.28
C GLY A 73 5.98 4.79 7.29
N MET A 74 5.98 3.47 7.46
CA MET A 74 6.74 2.55 6.61
C MET A 74 6.45 2.75 5.12
N ALA A 75 5.17 2.88 4.77
CA ALA A 75 4.73 3.03 3.38
C ALA A 75 5.40 4.23 2.67
N TRP A 76 5.32 5.42 3.27
CA TRP A 76 5.89 6.63 2.66
C TRP A 76 7.42 6.61 2.69
N VAL A 77 8.04 6.00 3.71
CA VAL A 77 9.51 5.85 3.79
C VAL A 77 9.99 4.91 2.69
N LYS A 78 9.36 3.74 2.52
CA LYS A 78 9.64 2.79 1.43
C LYS A 78 9.52 3.48 0.07
N GLN A 79 8.39 4.15 -0.18
CA GLN A 79 8.14 4.85 -1.44
C GLN A 79 9.15 5.97 -1.71
N ARG A 80 9.56 6.69 -0.68
CA ARG A 80 10.47 7.83 -0.84
C ARG A 80 11.93 7.42 -0.99
N PHE A 81 12.39 6.42 -0.27
CA PHE A 81 13.80 6.10 -0.13
C PHE A 81 14.21 4.77 -0.74
N VAL A 82 13.34 3.76 -0.68
CA VAL A 82 13.68 2.38 -1.07
C VAL A 82 13.29 2.07 -2.51
N THR A 83 12.02 2.30 -2.85
CA THR A 83 11.46 1.94 -4.17
C THR A 83 12.05 2.70 -5.36
N PRO A 84 12.44 4.01 -5.26
CA PRO A 84 12.82 4.79 -6.44
C PRO A 84 14.15 4.41 -7.09
N ALA A 85 15.06 3.76 -6.35
CA ALA A 85 16.36 3.38 -6.87
C ALA A 85 16.98 2.23 -6.07
N PRO A 86 17.92 1.45 -6.65
CA PRO A 86 18.68 0.46 -5.92
C PRO A 86 19.39 1.05 -4.69
N PRO A 87 19.66 0.25 -3.66
CA PRO A 87 20.43 0.69 -2.48
C PRO A 87 21.74 1.39 -2.86
N ASN A 88 22.16 2.33 -2.02
CA ASN A 88 23.37 3.13 -2.21
C ASN A 88 23.40 4.02 -3.48
N THR A 89 22.24 4.17 -4.15
CA THR A 89 22.10 5.02 -5.32
C THR A 89 21.53 6.38 -4.93
N ARG A 90 22.12 7.46 -5.47
CA ARG A 90 21.65 8.82 -5.24
C ARG A 90 20.36 9.08 -6.01
N ILE A 91 19.29 9.41 -5.29
CA ILE A 91 17.99 9.78 -5.84
C ILE A 91 17.93 11.31 -5.92
N VAL A 92 17.77 11.87 -7.11
CA VAL A 92 17.67 13.32 -7.33
C VAL A 92 16.22 13.70 -7.59
N GLU A 93 15.67 14.53 -6.71
CA GLU A 93 14.32 15.06 -6.80
C GLU A 93 14.35 16.49 -7.34
N ARG A 94 13.48 16.78 -8.30
CA ARG A 94 13.41 18.09 -8.96
C ARG A 94 12.12 18.81 -8.55
N TYR A 95 12.28 20.02 -8.05
CA TYR A 95 11.18 20.90 -7.70
C TYR A 95 11.16 22.10 -8.64
N SER A 96 9.97 22.53 -9.04
CA SER A 96 9.78 23.75 -9.83
C SER A 96 8.99 24.75 -9.00
N VAL A 97 9.52 25.94 -8.82
CA VAL A 97 8.84 27.04 -8.14
C VAL A 97 8.85 28.28 -9.06
N LEU A 98 7.84 29.13 -8.91
CA LEU A 98 7.84 30.44 -9.57
C LEU A 98 8.50 31.45 -8.63
N ASN A 99 9.42 32.25 -9.14
CA ASN A 99 9.95 33.39 -8.39
C ASN A 99 8.93 34.56 -8.41
N PRO A 100 9.14 35.63 -7.65
CA PRO A 100 8.25 36.79 -7.66
C PRO A 100 8.05 37.44 -9.02
N GLN A 101 8.96 37.22 -9.97
CA GLN A 101 8.93 37.73 -11.34
C GLN A 101 8.13 36.79 -12.30
N GLY A 102 7.62 35.64 -11.78
CA GLY A 102 6.91 34.65 -12.58
C GLY A 102 7.80 33.69 -13.36
N GLU A 103 9.11 33.70 -13.17
CA GLU A 103 10.03 32.78 -13.82
C GLU A 103 10.10 31.45 -13.09
N LYS A 104 10.20 30.36 -13.84
CA LYS A 104 10.27 28.99 -13.30
C LYS A 104 11.70 28.65 -12.88
N ILE A 105 11.90 28.53 -11.57
CA ILE A 105 13.17 28.08 -11.00
C ILE A 105 13.14 26.59 -10.77
N GLN A 106 14.17 25.87 -11.22
CA GLN A 106 14.39 24.44 -10.95
C GLN A 106 15.30 24.29 -9.72
N LEU A 107 14.80 23.54 -8.73
CA LEU A 107 15.52 23.21 -7.50
C LEU A 107 15.78 21.72 -7.44
N LEU A 108 16.97 21.32 -7.01
CA LEU A 108 17.36 19.92 -6.85
C LEU A 108 17.54 19.60 -5.38
N ARG A 109 17.03 18.46 -4.96
CA ARG A 109 17.37 17.84 -3.70
C ARG A 109 17.72 16.39 -3.93
N ASP A 110 18.68 15.90 -3.19
CA ASP A 110 19.11 14.51 -3.26
C ASP A 110 18.91 13.80 -1.93
N ARG A 111 18.77 12.50 -2.03
CA ARG A 111 18.71 11.57 -0.91
C ARG A 111 19.32 10.22 -1.32
N ILE A 112 19.67 9.43 -0.35
CA ILE A 112 20.22 8.09 -0.53
C ILE A 112 19.64 7.17 0.54
N TYR A 113 19.34 5.94 0.15
CA TYR A 113 19.04 4.85 1.06
C TYR A 113 20.28 3.96 1.20
N ILE A 114 20.69 3.73 2.45
CA ILE A 114 21.81 2.85 2.80
C ILE A 114 21.21 1.72 3.63
N PRO A 115 21.13 0.50 3.10
CA PRO A 115 20.61 -0.65 3.86
C PRO A 115 21.61 -1.08 4.93
N ALA A 116 21.11 -1.60 6.02
CA ALA A 116 21.88 -2.29 7.03
C ALA A 116 21.06 -3.48 7.55
N THR A 117 21.74 -4.55 7.87
CA THR A 117 21.18 -5.75 8.49
C THR A 117 21.78 -5.96 9.87
N VAL A 118 21.21 -6.84 10.67
CA VAL A 118 21.80 -7.19 11.97
C VAL A 118 23.22 -7.74 11.79
N PHE A 119 23.51 -8.42 10.67
CA PHE A 119 24.81 -9.02 10.38
C PHE A 119 25.93 -8.01 10.09
N ASP A 120 25.56 -6.76 9.78
CA ASP A 120 26.53 -5.67 9.62
C ASP A 120 27.05 -5.16 10.96
N ASN A 121 26.34 -5.41 12.07
CA ASN A 121 26.72 -5.00 13.40
C ASN A 121 27.51 -6.10 14.13
N LYS A 122 28.74 -6.37 13.64
CA LYS A 122 29.63 -7.41 14.21
C LYS A 122 29.85 -7.28 15.70
N LYS A 123 30.00 -6.03 16.19
CA LYS A 123 30.23 -5.77 17.60
C LYS A 123 29.05 -6.15 18.50
N LEU A 124 27.82 -5.97 18.00
CA LEU A 124 26.62 -6.42 18.71
C LEU A 124 26.61 -7.94 18.81
N LEU A 125 26.87 -8.63 17.70
CA LEU A 125 26.84 -10.11 17.65
C LEU A 125 27.98 -10.74 18.45
N GLU A 126 29.13 -10.08 18.56
CA GLU A 126 30.24 -10.50 19.42
C GLU A 126 29.89 -10.36 20.92
N ASN A 127 29.19 -9.28 21.29
CA ASN A 127 28.84 -8.99 22.67
C ASN A 127 27.59 -9.74 23.18
N ASP A 128 26.66 -10.05 22.26
CA ASP A 128 25.41 -10.75 22.57
C ASP A 128 25.09 -11.78 21.46
N PRO A 129 25.68 -13.00 21.55
CA PRO A 129 25.42 -14.06 20.57
C PRO A 129 23.96 -14.55 20.57
N ASP A 130 23.25 -14.39 21.69
CA ASP A 130 21.84 -14.84 21.83
C ASP A 130 20.86 -13.89 21.16
N TYR A 131 21.30 -12.67 20.80
CA TYR A 131 20.45 -11.69 20.13
C TYR A 131 19.83 -12.22 18.82
N LEU A 132 20.60 -12.97 18.04
CA LEU A 132 20.07 -13.59 16.81
C LEU A 132 18.99 -14.63 17.11
N ALA A 133 19.12 -15.39 18.19
CA ALA A 133 18.10 -16.36 18.59
C ALA A 133 16.80 -15.66 19.02
N ASN A 134 16.92 -14.54 19.73
CA ASN A 134 15.76 -13.71 20.09
C ASN A 134 15.03 -13.17 18.85
N LEU A 135 15.76 -12.68 17.85
CA LEU A 135 15.16 -12.23 16.59
C LEU A 135 14.55 -13.39 15.79
N ALA A 136 15.19 -14.56 15.80
CA ALA A 136 14.68 -15.75 15.10
C ALA A 136 13.36 -16.28 15.69
N ALA A 137 13.09 -16.01 16.95
CA ALA A 137 11.84 -16.38 17.64
C ALA A 137 10.64 -15.48 17.29
N LEU A 138 10.89 -14.32 16.66
CA LEU A 138 9.83 -13.40 16.27
C LEU A 138 8.98 -13.94 15.12
N PRO A 139 7.73 -13.47 14.96
CA PRO A 139 6.93 -13.70 13.77
C PRO A 139 7.69 -13.37 12.48
N GLU A 140 7.39 -14.06 11.40
CA GLU A 140 8.16 -13.98 10.15
C GLU A 140 8.34 -12.55 9.61
N ALA A 141 7.27 -11.76 9.61
CA ALA A 141 7.32 -10.38 9.13
C ALA A 141 8.28 -9.52 9.97
N GLU A 142 8.15 -9.58 11.31
CA GLU A 142 9.01 -8.84 12.23
C GLU A 142 10.48 -9.32 12.15
N ARG A 143 10.68 -10.64 12.10
CA ARG A 143 12.00 -11.22 11.91
C ARG A 143 12.64 -10.74 10.61
N ASN A 144 11.91 -10.75 9.49
CA ASN A 144 12.43 -10.31 8.20
C ASN A 144 12.75 -8.80 8.21
N ALA A 145 11.93 -8.00 8.85
CA ALA A 145 12.18 -6.56 9.02
C ALA A 145 13.44 -6.30 9.85
N LEU A 146 13.55 -6.90 11.02
CA LEU A 146 14.63 -6.60 11.98
C LEU A 146 15.96 -7.32 11.66
N MET A 147 15.90 -8.56 11.13
CA MET A 147 17.11 -9.34 10.79
C MET A 147 17.70 -8.94 9.45
N TYR A 148 16.85 -8.81 8.43
CA TYR A 148 17.27 -8.66 7.05
C TYR A 148 16.96 -7.27 6.47
N GLY A 149 16.30 -6.40 7.24
CA GLY A 149 15.88 -5.08 6.75
C GLY A 149 14.90 -5.15 5.58
N SER A 150 14.05 -6.19 5.54
CA SER A 150 13.08 -6.39 4.46
C SER A 150 11.95 -5.37 4.54
N TRP A 151 11.69 -4.70 3.43
CA TRP A 151 10.60 -3.74 3.26
C TRP A 151 9.35 -4.36 2.60
N ASP A 152 9.31 -5.67 2.41
CA ASP A 152 8.26 -6.34 1.63
C ASP A 152 7.06 -6.77 2.46
N SER A 153 7.25 -6.98 3.76
CA SER A 153 6.17 -7.27 4.70
C SER A 153 6.44 -6.60 6.05
N PHE A 154 5.38 -6.23 6.75
CA PHE A 154 5.47 -5.62 8.08
C PHE A 154 4.31 -6.08 8.97
N SER A 155 4.50 -5.95 10.29
CA SER A 155 3.47 -6.29 11.27
C SER A 155 2.25 -5.40 11.09
N GLY A 156 1.04 -6.00 11.04
CA GLY A 156 -0.21 -5.27 10.85
C GLY A 156 -0.62 -5.05 9.40
N GLN A 157 0.14 -5.52 8.40
CA GLN A 157 -0.27 -5.48 6.99
C GLN A 157 -1.53 -6.31 6.77
N VAL A 158 -2.53 -5.74 6.05
CA VAL A 158 -3.80 -6.44 5.78
C VAL A 158 -3.65 -7.47 4.66
N PHE A 159 -3.01 -7.10 3.54
CA PHE A 159 -2.91 -7.94 2.34
C PHE A 159 -1.49 -8.49 2.17
N THR A 160 -1.12 -9.44 3.02
CA THR A 160 0.20 -10.08 3.00
C THR A 160 0.40 -10.98 1.78
N GLU A 161 -0.68 -11.38 1.12
CA GLU A 161 -0.66 -12.20 -0.09
C GLU A 161 -0.26 -11.40 -1.34
N PHE A 162 -0.42 -10.06 -1.30
CA PHE A 162 -0.14 -9.23 -2.46
C PHE A 162 1.34 -9.31 -2.84
N ARG A 163 1.59 -9.67 -4.11
CA ARG A 163 2.94 -9.80 -4.66
C ARG A 163 3.07 -9.00 -5.94
N ASP A 164 4.10 -8.18 -5.99
CA ASP A 164 4.55 -7.45 -7.18
C ASP A 164 5.94 -7.99 -7.56
N ASP A 165 5.98 -8.90 -8.55
CA ASP A 165 7.21 -9.52 -9.04
C ASP A 165 7.42 -9.20 -10.53
N PRO A 166 8.31 -8.25 -10.87
CA PRO A 166 8.58 -7.87 -12.25
C PRO A 166 9.08 -8.99 -13.15
N ASN A 167 9.69 -10.04 -12.59
CA ASN A 167 10.18 -11.18 -13.37
C ASN A 167 9.03 -12.01 -13.96
N HIS A 168 7.84 -11.90 -13.34
CA HIS A 168 6.63 -12.65 -13.69
C HIS A 168 5.52 -11.82 -14.34
N TYR A 169 5.79 -10.56 -14.73
CA TYR A 169 4.78 -9.71 -15.37
C TYR A 169 4.26 -10.29 -16.72
N LYS A 170 5.09 -11.00 -17.45
CA LYS A 170 4.76 -11.56 -18.78
C LYS A 170 4.06 -12.90 -18.71
N ASP A 171 4.55 -13.81 -17.89
CA ASP A 171 3.95 -15.13 -17.69
C ASP A 171 2.70 -15.08 -16.81
N ARG A 172 2.54 -14.01 -16.01
CA ARG A 172 1.37 -13.71 -15.15
C ARG A 172 1.16 -14.72 -14.03
N MET A 173 2.19 -15.47 -13.66
CA MET A 173 2.14 -16.48 -12.62
C MET A 173 2.89 -15.98 -11.39
N TRP A 174 2.40 -16.30 -10.20
CA TRP A 174 3.01 -15.94 -8.91
C TRP A 174 3.17 -14.42 -8.68
N THR A 175 2.43 -13.60 -9.43
CA THR A 175 2.40 -12.15 -9.30
C THR A 175 0.98 -11.62 -9.49
N HIS A 176 0.64 -10.55 -8.76
CA HIS A 176 -0.63 -9.82 -8.97
C HIS A 176 -0.48 -8.70 -9.99
N VAL A 177 0.75 -8.22 -10.18
CA VAL A 177 1.04 -7.14 -11.14
C VAL A 177 1.51 -7.75 -12.46
N ILE A 178 0.93 -7.30 -13.56
CA ILE A 178 1.18 -7.86 -14.90
C ILE A 178 1.35 -6.77 -15.95
N GLU A 179 1.98 -7.10 -17.07
CA GLU A 179 2.00 -6.22 -18.24
C GLU A 179 0.59 -6.08 -18.86
N PRO A 180 0.22 -4.88 -19.35
CA PRO A 180 -1.04 -4.68 -20.08
C PRO A 180 -1.17 -5.60 -21.29
N PHE A 181 -2.38 -6.04 -21.55
CA PHE A 181 -2.74 -6.81 -22.74
C PHE A 181 -4.06 -6.35 -23.33
N GLN A 182 -4.33 -6.72 -24.57
CA GLN A 182 -5.56 -6.37 -25.27
C GLN A 182 -6.76 -7.08 -24.63
N ILE A 183 -7.74 -6.32 -24.16
CA ILE A 183 -8.94 -6.86 -23.52
C ILE A 183 -9.91 -7.39 -24.58
N PRO A 184 -10.31 -8.68 -24.53
CA PRO A 184 -11.30 -9.23 -25.45
C PRO A 184 -12.64 -8.50 -25.41
N ASP A 185 -13.28 -8.32 -26.56
CA ASP A 185 -14.51 -7.53 -26.67
C ASP A 185 -15.69 -8.08 -25.88
N HIS A 186 -15.73 -9.38 -25.66
CA HIS A 186 -16.80 -10.06 -24.92
C HIS A 186 -16.65 -9.97 -23.39
N TRP A 187 -15.53 -9.43 -22.89
CA TRP A 187 -15.37 -9.22 -21.45
C TRP A 187 -16.14 -7.99 -21.01
N LYS A 188 -16.75 -8.09 -19.84
CA LYS A 188 -17.45 -6.95 -19.23
C LYS A 188 -16.46 -5.99 -18.61
N ILE A 189 -16.73 -4.69 -18.79
CA ILE A 189 -15.92 -3.63 -18.18
C ILE A 189 -16.74 -2.96 -17.10
N TYR A 190 -16.15 -2.85 -15.91
CA TYR A 190 -16.70 -2.14 -14.77
C TYR A 190 -15.85 -0.92 -14.45
N ARG A 191 -16.48 0.09 -13.88
CA ARG A 191 -15.84 1.28 -13.34
C ARG A 191 -16.26 1.42 -11.88
N GLY A 192 -15.30 1.27 -10.95
CA GLY A 192 -15.47 1.58 -9.55
C GLY A 192 -15.26 3.07 -9.29
N PHE A 193 -15.93 3.64 -8.29
CA PHE A 193 -15.76 5.02 -7.89
C PHE A 193 -15.93 5.19 -6.38
N ASP A 194 -14.95 5.85 -5.76
CA ASP A 194 -15.00 6.38 -4.41
C ASP A 194 -14.83 7.90 -4.46
N PHE A 195 -15.83 8.62 -3.95
CA PHE A 195 -15.85 10.09 -4.02
C PHE A 195 -14.92 10.72 -2.99
N GLY A 196 -14.12 11.69 -3.42
CA GLY A 196 -13.32 12.54 -2.54
C GLY A 196 -13.28 13.99 -3.04
N TYR A 197 -13.19 14.92 -2.09
CA TYR A 197 -12.96 16.35 -2.36
C TYR A 197 -11.69 16.84 -1.70
N ALA A 198 -11.67 16.91 -0.37
CA ALA A 198 -10.44 17.21 0.41
C ALA A 198 -9.52 16.00 0.52
N LYS A 199 -10.08 14.81 0.49
CA LYS A 199 -9.42 13.52 0.31
C LYS A 199 -9.37 13.17 -1.17
N PRO A 200 -8.46 12.30 -1.62
CA PRO A 200 -8.45 11.83 -2.99
C PRO A 200 -9.75 11.13 -3.37
N TYR A 201 -10.24 11.33 -4.58
CA TYR A 201 -11.19 10.42 -5.18
C TYR A 201 -10.46 9.30 -5.93
N SER A 202 -11.09 8.14 -6.03
CA SER A 202 -10.55 7.01 -6.76
C SER A 202 -11.51 6.53 -7.84
N VAL A 203 -10.95 6.24 -9.01
CA VAL A 203 -11.66 5.59 -10.12
C VAL A 203 -10.78 4.46 -10.64
N GLY A 204 -11.35 3.25 -10.70
CA GLY A 204 -10.68 2.10 -11.31
C GLY A 204 -11.52 1.49 -12.42
N TRP A 205 -10.91 1.07 -13.50
CA TRP A 205 -11.56 0.29 -14.55
C TRP A 205 -11.10 -1.16 -14.50
N TYR A 206 -12.07 -2.06 -14.61
CA TYR A 206 -11.89 -3.49 -14.41
C TYR A 206 -12.48 -4.28 -15.55
N ALA A 207 -11.70 -5.19 -16.09
CA ALA A 207 -12.18 -6.20 -17.04
C ALA A 207 -12.45 -7.51 -16.27
N VAL A 208 -13.58 -8.15 -16.56
CA VAL A 208 -13.97 -9.42 -15.95
C VAL A 208 -14.04 -10.49 -17.04
N ASP A 209 -13.21 -11.53 -16.90
CA ASP A 209 -13.19 -12.65 -17.83
C ASP A 209 -14.37 -13.61 -17.63
N THR A 210 -14.48 -14.60 -18.51
CA THR A 210 -15.57 -15.60 -18.45
C THR A 210 -15.52 -16.52 -17.24
N ARG A 211 -14.39 -16.59 -16.52
CA ARG A 211 -14.22 -17.36 -15.29
C ARG A 211 -14.51 -16.52 -14.04
N GLY A 212 -14.78 -15.22 -14.22
CA GLY A 212 -14.96 -14.27 -13.11
C GLY A 212 -13.65 -13.76 -12.52
N LYS A 213 -12.51 -13.99 -13.19
CA LYS A 213 -11.24 -13.35 -12.83
C LYS A 213 -11.30 -11.87 -13.22
N ILE A 214 -10.83 -11.02 -12.32
CA ILE A 214 -10.86 -9.57 -12.47
C ILE A 214 -9.46 -9.06 -12.80
N TYR A 215 -9.40 -8.08 -13.69
CA TYR A 215 -8.19 -7.37 -14.06
C TYR A 215 -8.43 -5.87 -13.89
N ARG A 216 -7.65 -5.20 -13.03
CA ARG A 216 -7.63 -3.74 -12.96
C ARG A 216 -6.78 -3.23 -14.14
N ILE A 217 -7.41 -2.57 -15.11
CA ILE A 217 -6.79 -2.22 -16.40
C ILE A 217 -6.44 -0.75 -16.55
N ALA A 218 -7.05 0.11 -15.75
CA ALA A 218 -6.76 1.55 -15.72
C ALA A 218 -7.17 2.14 -14.37
N GLU A 219 -6.63 3.31 -14.06
CA GLU A 219 -6.97 4.09 -12.87
C GLU A 219 -6.92 5.59 -13.12
N LEU A 220 -7.73 6.34 -12.36
CA LEU A 220 -7.65 7.78 -12.20
C LEU A 220 -7.73 8.09 -10.71
N TYR A 221 -6.71 8.74 -10.18
CA TYR A 221 -6.60 9.01 -8.76
C TYR A 221 -6.43 10.52 -8.50
N GLY A 222 -7.40 11.10 -7.78
CA GLY A 222 -7.53 12.54 -7.60
C GLY A 222 -6.70 13.09 -6.43
N TRP A 223 -5.41 12.82 -6.38
CA TRP A 223 -4.49 13.32 -5.36
C TRP A 223 -3.55 14.41 -5.90
N ASN A 224 -3.04 15.24 -5.01
CA ASN A 224 -2.12 16.33 -5.36
C ASN A 224 -0.61 15.96 -5.26
N GLY A 225 -0.30 14.68 -5.15
CA GLY A 225 1.06 14.17 -4.92
C GLY A 225 1.44 14.00 -3.45
N ILE A 226 0.57 14.37 -2.53
CA ILE A 226 0.72 14.16 -1.09
C ILE A 226 -0.30 13.12 -0.66
N ALA A 227 0.16 12.10 0.08
CA ALA A 227 -0.69 11.02 0.55
C ALA A 227 -1.94 11.56 1.27
N ASN A 228 -3.08 10.97 0.94
CA ASN A 228 -4.38 11.30 1.54
C ASN A 228 -4.86 12.76 1.37
N GLN A 229 -4.35 13.49 0.35
CA GLN A 229 -4.77 14.85 0.01
C GLN A 229 -5.34 14.92 -1.41
N GLY A 230 -6.62 15.32 -1.50
CA GLY A 230 -7.34 15.43 -2.76
C GLY A 230 -7.09 16.75 -3.50
N LEU A 231 -7.50 16.76 -4.77
CA LEU A 231 -7.39 17.92 -5.67
C LEU A 231 -8.45 19.00 -5.42
N LYS A 232 -9.46 18.72 -4.56
CA LYS A 232 -10.61 19.62 -4.30
C LYS A 232 -11.44 19.92 -5.55
N GLU A 233 -11.63 18.92 -6.39
CA GLU A 233 -12.38 19.02 -7.64
C GLU A 233 -13.87 18.75 -7.41
N HIS A 234 -14.70 19.58 -8.05
CA HIS A 234 -16.15 19.41 -8.02
C HIS A 234 -16.58 18.11 -8.76
N PRO A 235 -17.68 17.42 -8.38
CA PRO A 235 -18.14 16.19 -9.04
C PRO A 235 -18.25 16.29 -10.57
N VAL A 236 -18.70 17.41 -11.11
CA VAL A 236 -18.77 17.62 -12.57
C VAL A 236 -17.38 17.57 -13.22
N GLU A 237 -16.36 18.10 -12.57
CA GLU A 237 -14.98 18.05 -13.08
C GLU A 237 -14.39 16.65 -12.99
N GLN A 238 -14.68 15.92 -11.91
CA GLN A 238 -14.31 14.51 -11.81
C GLN A 238 -14.98 13.69 -12.92
N ALA A 239 -16.26 13.91 -13.20
CA ALA A 239 -16.99 13.27 -14.30
C ALA A 239 -16.36 13.58 -15.67
N ARG A 240 -15.96 14.84 -15.92
CA ARG A 240 -15.27 15.24 -17.16
C ARG A 240 -13.96 14.44 -17.34
N LYS A 241 -13.16 14.32 -16.28
CA LYS A 241 -11.90 13.56 -16.32
C LYS A 241 -12.13 12.06 -16.52
N ILE A 242 -13.17 11.50 -15.91
CA ILE A 242 -13.57 10.11 -16.14
C ILE A 242 -13.87 9.89 -17.63
N ARG A 243 -14.69 10.74 -18.24
CA ARG A 243 -14.99 10.67 -19.68
C ARG A 243 -13.74 10.82 -20.54
N GLU A 244 -12.88 11.75 -20.21
CA GLU A 244 -11.61 11.96 -20.92
C GLU A 244 -10.73 10.71 -20.92
N VAL A 245 -10.64 10.01 -19.80
CA VAL A 245 -9.93 8.72 -19.72
C VAL A 245 -10.62 7.67 -20.59
N GLU A 246 -11.96 7.53 -20.53
CA GLU A 246 -12.71 6.52 -21.29
C GLU A 246 -12.65 6.75 -22.80
N GLU A 247 -12.55 7.99 -23.25
CA GLU A 247 -12.46 8.35 -24.66
C GLU A 247 -11.05 8.23 -25.24
N ASN A 248 -10.02 8.44 -24.40
CA ASN A 248 -8.63 8.44 -24.85
C ASN A 248 -7.88 7.13 -24.59
N ASN A 249 -8.35 6.30 -23.65
CA ASN A 249 -7.69 5.04 -23.34
C ASN A 249 -8.10 3.94 -24.35
N PRO A 250 -7.16 3.37 -25.09
CA PRO A 250 -7.46 2.33 -26.11
C PRO A 250 -8.16 1.09 -25.55
N LEU A 251 -8.00 0.79 -24.26
CA LEU A 251 -8.64 -0.35 -23.60
C LEU A 251 -10.12 -0.10 -23.25
N LEU A 252 -10.54 1.16 -23.21
CA LEU A 252 -11.86 1.60 -22.74
C LEU A 252 -12.72 2.19 -23.87
N LYS A 253 -12.06 2.79 -24.86
CA LYS A 253 -12.73 3.52 -25.95
C LYS A 253 -13.78 2.68 -26.66
N GLY A 254 -15.01 3.18 -26.67
CA GLY A 254 -16.13 2.51 -27.32
C GLY A 254 -16.68 1.29 -26.59
N LYS A 255 -16.15 0.94 -25.43
CA LYS A 255 -16.69 -0.15 -24.61
C LYS A 255 -17.91 0.28 -23.80
N ARG A 256 -18.82 -0.66 -23.56
CA ARG A 256 -19.90 -0.48 -22.59
C ARG A 256 -19.33 -0.64 -21.18
N ILE A 257 -19.40 0.39 -20.37
CA ILE A 257 -18.87 0.44 -19.01
C ILE A 257 -20.01 0.47 -18.00
N ILE A 258 -19.95 -0.40 -17.00
CA ILE A 258 -20.91 -0.48 -15.89
C ILE A 258 -20.29 0.24 -14.70
N GLY A 259 -20.91 1.32 -14.23
CA GLY A 259 -20.40 2.10 -13.09
C GLY A 259 -20.97 1.61 -11.77
N VAL A 260 -20.13 1.40 -10.77
CA VAL A 260 -20.50 1.08 -9.38
C VAL A 260 -19.78 2.03 -8.43
N ALA A 261 -20.48 2.53 -7.41
CA ALA A 261 -19.92 3.53 -6.50
C ALA A 261 -20.48 3.37 -5.08
N ASP A 262 -19.87 4.08 -4.13
CA ASP A 262 -20.42 4.19 -2.79
C ASP A 262 -21.88 4.67 -2.84
N PRO A 263 -22.81 3.99 -2.16
CA PRO A 263 -24.19 4.44 -2.05
C PRO A 263 -24.35 5.87 -1.53
N ALA A 264 -23.42 6.39 -0.77
CA ALA A 264 -23.46 7.77 -0.26
C ALA A 264 -23.50 8.85 -1.36
N ILE A 265 -22.99 8.56 -2.59
CA ILE A 265 -23.06 9.54 -3.69
C ILE A 265 -24.47 9.80 -4.20
N PHE A 266 -25.45 8.95 -3.83
CA PHE A 266 -26.86 9.09 -4.21
C PHE A 266 -27.70 9.83 -3.16
N ASP A 267 -27.10 10.24 -2.03
CA ASP A 267 -27.80 10.97 -0.98
C ASP A 267 -28.24 12.36 -1.46
N GLU A 268 -29.55 12.61 -1.44
CA GLU A 268 -30.21 13.88 -1.80
C GLU A 268 -30.70 14.66 -0.58
N SER A 269 -30.44 14.19 0.64
CA SER A 269 -30.95 14.81 1.87
C SER A 269 -30.50 16.26 2.08
N ARG A 270 -29.41 16.65 1.42
CA ARG A 270 -28.80 17.99 1.53
C ARG A 270 -28.76 18.76 0.21
N GLY A 271 -29.54 18.33 -0.77
CA GLY A 271 -29.59 18.92 -2.11
C GLY A 271 -29.37 17.92 -3.21
N GLU A 272 -28.86 18.36 -4.35
CA GLU A 272 -28.59 17.46 -5.46
C GLU A 272 -27.46 16.50 -5.14
N SER A 273 -27.69 15.22 -5.44
CA SER A 273 -26.69 14.17 -5.19
C SER A 273 -25.47 14.28 -6.12
N ILE A 274 -24.33 13.77 -5.64
CA ILE A 274 -23.10 13.69 -6.43
C ILE A 274 -23.34 12.92 -7.72
N ALA A 275 -24.05 11.79 -7.65
CA ALA A 275 -24.40 10.98 -8.81
C ALA A 275 -25.13 11.79 -9.87
N ARG A 276 -26.15 12.55 -9.50
CA ARG A 276 -26.88 13.42 -10.45
C ARG A 276 -26.02 14.49 -11.08
N MET A 277 -25.10 15.10 -10.31
CA MET A 277 -24.17 16.08 -10.87
C MET A 277 -23.26 15.46 -11.93
N MET A 278 -22.84 14.20 -11.75
CA MET A 278 -21.98 13.48 -12.69
C MET A 278 -22.74 12.98 -13.94
N GLU A 279 -24.03 12.72 -13.81
CA GLU A 279 -24.91 12.29 -14.91
C GLU A 279 -25.27 13.40 -15.89
N ARG A 280 -25.05 14.66 -15.53
CA ARG A 280 -25.43 15.82 -16.39
C ARG A 280 -24.62 15.89 -17.68
N SER A 281 -25.23 16.47 -18.69
CA SER A 281 -24.56 16.91 -19.91
C SER A 281 -23.35 17.80 -19.57
N PRO A 282 -22.22 17.70 -20.28
CA PRO A 282 -21.95 16.79 -21.41
C PRO A 282 -21.36 15.43 -20.97
N ASN A 283 -21.17 15.19 -19.68
CA ASN A 283 -20.33 14.07 -19.19
C ASN A 283 -21.06 12.72 -19.21
N PHE A 284 -22.33 12.67 -18.78
CA PHE A 284 -23.17 11.45 -18.77
C PHE A 284 -22.47 10.24 -18.09
N VAL A 285 -21.89 10.44 -16.90
CA VAL A 285 -21.24 9.40 -16.12
C VAL A 285 -22.23 8.80 -15.14
N TYR A 286 -22.63 7.55 -15.38
CA TYR A 286 -23.65 6.84 -14.60
C TYR A 286 -23.02 5.82 -13.66
N PHE A 287 -23.59 5.72 -12.44
CA PHE A 287 -23.27 4.72 -11.45
C PHE A 287 -24.54 4.09 -10.89
N HIS A 288 -24.39 2.90 -10.33
CA HIS A 288 -25.34 2.33 -9.36
C HIS A 288 -24.64 2.14 -8.01
N GLY A 289 -25.42 2.03 -6.93
CA GLY A 289 -24.89 1.82 -5.59
C GLY A 289 -24.32 0.42 -5.43
N GLY A 290 -23.08 0.32 -5.00
CA GLY A 290 -22.40 -0.93 -4.69
C GLY A 290 -22.73 -1.44 -3.29
N ASP A 291 -22.45 -2.71 -3.05
CA ASP A 291 -22.49 -3.27 -1.69
C ASP A 291 -21.31 -2.71 -0.88
N HIS A 292 -21.63 -1.99 0.18
CA HIS A 292 -20.63 -1.30 1.02
C HIS A 292 -20.25 -2.07 2.29
N VAL A 293 -20.73 -3.31 2.46
CA VAL A 293 -20.39 -4.12 3.63
C VAL A 293 -18.89 -4.41 3.66
N ARG A 294 -18.22 -3.95 4.74
CA ARG A 294 -16.76 -3.89 4.77
C ARG A 294 -16.08 -5.25 4.91
N LEU A 295 -16.45 -6.06 5.91
CA LEU A 295 -15.77 -7.31 6.16
C LEU A 295 -15.89 -8.33 5.01
N PRO A 296 -17.09 -8.63 4.45
CA PRO A 296 -17.19 -9.46 3.26
C PRO A 296 -16.38 -8.91 2.07
N GLY A 297 -16.40 -7.60 1.87
CA GLY A 297 -15.62 -6.96 0.82
C GLY A 297 -14.11 -7.12 1.00
N LYS A 298 -13.59 -6.97 2.24
CA LYS A 298 -12.18 -7.26 2.55
C LYS A 298 -11.84 -8.72 2.23
N MET A 299 -12.71 -9.66 2.59
CA MET A 299 -12.48 -11.08 2.32
C MET A 299 -12.44 -11.39 0.82
N GLN A 300 -13.11 -10.61 -0.04
CA GLN A 300 -13.00 -10.77 -1.49
C GLN A 300 -11.58 -10.49 -2.00
N TYR A 301 -10.84 -9.57 -1.41
CA TYR A 301 -9.43 -9.38 -1.74
C TYR A 301 -8.61 -10.62 -1.39
N HIS A 302 -8.71 -11.14 -0.16
CA HIS A 302 -7.99 -12.33 0.28
C HIS A 302 -8.28 -13.54 -0.62
N TYR A 303 -9.58 -13.79 -0.93
CA TYR A 303 -9.97 -14.92 -1.79
C TYR A 303 -9.42 -14.79 -3.21
N ARG A 304 -9.31 -13.57 -3.73
CA ARG A 304 -8.87 -13.31 -5.09
C ARG A 304 -7.34 -13.18 -5.21
N PHE A 305 -6.67 -12.75 -4.16
CA PHE A 305 -5.20 -12.71 -4.12
C PHE A 305 -4.57 -14.08 -3.86
N ALA A 306 -5.30 -15.03 -3.28
CA ALA A 306 -4.78 -16.37 -3.07
C ALA A 306 -4.35 -17.01 -4.40
N PHE A 307 -3.07 -17.39 -4.49
CA PHE A 307 -2.56 -18.16 -5.61
C PHE A 307 -3.02 -19.61 -5.52
N ASP A 308 -3.30 -20.22 -6.66
CA ASP A 308 -3.48 -21.66 -6.78
C ASP A 308 -2.13 -22.38 -6.94
N GLU A 309 -2.18 -23.71 -7.10
CA GLU A 309 -0.98 -24.56 -7.25
C GLU A 309 -0.14 -24.21 -8.49
N MET A 310 -0.74 -23.59 -9.48
CA MET A 310 -0.07 -23.16 -10.71
C MET A 310 0.43 -21.72 -10.62
N GLY A 311 0.13 -21.01 -9.53
CA GLY A 311 0.49 -19.60 -9.35
C GLY A 311 -0.48 -18.62 -10.03
N ASP A 312 -1.69 -19.07 -10.41
CA ASP A 312 -2.75 -18.18 -10.91
C ASP A 312 -3.61 -17.65 -9.75
N CYS A 313 -4.11 -16.44 -9.87
CA CYS A 313 -4.98 -15.79 -8.90
C CYS A 313 -6.21 -15.20 -9.59
N MET A 314 -7.23 -14.80 -8.81
CA MET A 314 -8.50 -14.29 -9.35
C MET A 314 -8.56 -12.77 -9.46
N PHE A 315 -7.47 -12.07 -9.14
CA PHE A 315 -7.36 -10.63 -9.32
C PHE A 315 -5.93 -10.23 -9.69
N GLN A 316 -5.79 -9.62 -10.88
CA GLN A 316 -4.51 -9.08 -11.36
C GLN A 316 -4.63 -7.61 -11.75
N ILE A 317 -3.52 -6.90 -11.69
CA ILE A 317 -3.44 -5.46 -11.84
C ILE A 317 -2.42 -5.13 -12.93
N PHE A 318 -2.77 -4.28 -13.89
CA PHE A 318 -1.82 -3.79 -14.86
C PHE A 318 -0.76 -2.92 -14.17
N ASN A 319 0.49 -3.09 -14.52
CA ASN A 319 1.62 -2.33 -13.95
C ASN A 319 1.53 -0.82 -14.20
N THR A 320 0.58 -0.37 -15.02
CA THR A 320 0.22 1.03 -15.21
C THR A 320 -0.64 1.60 -14.07
N CYS A 321 -1.29 0.75 -13.27
CA CYS A 321 -2.11 1.15 -12.12
C CYS A 321 -1.24 1.38 -10.89
N ARG A 322 -0.39 2.39 -10.95
CA ARG A 322 0.67 2.67 -9.98
C ARG A 322 0.16 3.02 -8.59
N ASN A 323 -0.98 3.71 -8.50
CA ASN A 323 -1.54 4.09 -7.21
C ASN A 323 -2.11 2.87 -6.48
N PHE A 324 -2.77 1.94 -7.16
CA PHE A 324 -3.21 0.68 -6.58
C PHE A 324 -2.02 -0.11 -6.02
N ILE A 325 -0.97 -0.30 -6.85
CA ILE A 325 0.24 -1.03 -6.47
C ILE A 325 0.94 -0.37 -5.28
N ARG A 326 0.87 0.95 -5.18
CA ARG A 326 1.43 1.72 -4.08
C ARG A 326 0.61 1.63 -2.79
N THR A 327 -0.72 1.70 -2.86
CA THR A 327 -1.56 1.87 -1.67
C THR A 327 -1.99 0.55 -1.03
N ILE A 328 -2.44 -0.41 -1.82
CA ILE A 328 -3.03 -1.66 -1.30
C ILE A 328 -2.10 -2.47 -0.39
N PRO A 329 -0.83 -2.72 -0.76
CA PRO A 329 0.07 -3.49 0.11
C PRO A 329 0.48 -2.75 1.39
N ASN A 330 0.18 -1.46 1.49
CA ASN A 330 0.55 -0.64 2.64
C ASN A 330 -0.61 -0.42 3.64
N LEU A 331 -1.79 -0.98 3.38
CA LEU A 331 -2.92 -0.87 4.28
C LEU A 331 -2.70 -1.69 5.55
N THR A 332 -3.00 -1.08 6.69
CA THR A 332 -2.87 -1.68 8.02
C THR A 332 -4.23 -1.99 8.64
N TYR A 333 -4.24 -2.89 9.62
CA TYR A 333 -5.42 -3.13 10.42
C TYR A 333 -5.71 -1.94 11.33
N SER A 334 -7.00 -1.68 11.55
CA SER A 334 -7.46 -0.63 12.47
C SER A 334 -7.12 -0.99 13.92
N GLU A 335 -6.57 -0.04 14.67
CA GLU A 335 -6.34 -0.19 16.11
C GLU A 335 -7.65 -0.30 16.91
N THR A 336 -8.75 0.26 16.39
CA THR A 336 -10.06 0.31 17.07
C THR A 336 -11.00 -0.82 16.63
N ILE A 337 -10.87 -1.29 15.41
CA ILE A 337 -11.67 -2.39 14.82
C ILE A 337 -10.70 -3.41 14.22
N PRO A 338 -10.20 -4.37 15.00
CA PRO A 338 -9.11 -5.25 14.58
C PRO A 338 -9.38 -6.09 13.32
N GLU A 339 -10.66 -6.24 12.93
CA GLU A 339 -11.04 -6.98 11.72
C GLU A 339 -11.16 -6.09 10.48
N ASP A 340 -11.05 -4.77 10.62
CA ASP A 340 -11.14 -3.81 9.50
C ASP A 340 -9.79 -3.15 9.23
N ILE A 341 -9.69 -2.46 8.09
CA ILE A 341 -8.52 -1.66 7.75
C ILE A 341 -8.55 -0.32 8.49
N ASP A 342 -7.39 0.33 8.63
CA ASP A 342 -7.29 1.68 9.13
C ASP A 342 -7.74 2.70 8.08
N THR A 343 -8.94 3.28 8.28
CA THR A 343 -9.54 4.28 7.39
C THR A 343 -8.95 5.68 7.56
N THR A 344 -8.01 5.87 8.47
CA THR A 344 -7.28 7.14 8.61
C THR A 344 -6.16 7.28 7.59
N GLU A 345 -5.75 6.17 6.98
CA GLU A 345 -4.74 6.07 5.93
C GLU A 345 -5.35 6.31 4.52
N GLU A 346 -4.60 5.96 3.49
CA GLU A 346 -4.97 6.18 2.09
C GLU A 346 -5.76 4.98 1.55
N ASP A 347 -7.01 4.81 1.97
CA ASP A 347 -7.88 3.67 1.71
C ASP A 347 -8.84 3.82 0.50
N HIS A 348 -8.83 4.97 -0.17
CA HIS A 348 -9.81 5.31 -1.22
C HIS A 348 -9.80 4.33 -2.41
N ILE A 349 -8.61 3.83 -2.80
CA ILE A 349 -8.49 2.80 -3.87
C ILE A 349 -9.05 1.46 -3.39
N TYR A 350 -8.85 1.14 -2.12
CA TYR A 350 -9.42 -0.07 -1.53
C TYR A 350 -10.95 -0.03 -1.55
N ASP A 351 -11.56 1.07 -1.10
CA ASP A 351 -13.01 1.19 -1.06
C ASP A 351 -13.62 1.18 -2.47
N GLU A 352 -13.07 1.94 -3.41
CA GLU A 352 -13.48 1.93 -4.81
C GLU A 352 -13.43 0.53 -5.43
N CYS A 353 -12.33 -0.19 -5.26
CA CYS A 353 -12.15 -1.53 -5.80
C CYS A 353 -13.08 -2.54 -5.10
N ARG A 354 -13.29 -2.40 -3.79
CA ARG A 354 -14.18 -3.26 -3.00
C ARG A 354 -15.60 -3.31 -3.57
N TYR A 355 -16.15 -2.17 -4.02
CA TYR A 355 -17.47 -2.14 -4.66
C TYR A 355 -17.50 -3.03 -5.91
N VAL A 356 -16.46 -2.99 -6.74
CA VAL A 356 -16.39 -3.83 -7.95
C VAL A 356 -16.20 -5.32 -7.60
N LEU A 357 -15.38 -5.64 -6.58
CA LEU A 357 -15.20 -7.02 -6.16
C LEU A 357 -16.51 -7.64 -5.63
N MET A 358 -17.34 -6.83 -4.97
CA MET A 358 -18.65 -7.25 -4.45
C MET A 358 -19.73 -7.41 -5.52
N GLU A 359 -19.55 -6.85 -6.73
CA GLU A 359 -20.40 -7.16 -7.90
C GLU A 359 -20.24 -8.63 -8.38
N HIS A 360 -19.10 -9.24 -8.06
CA HIS A 360 -18.72 -10.58 -8.48
C HIS A 360 -18.17 -11.41 -7.31
N PRO A 361 -18.89 -11.58 -6.21
CA PRO A 361 -18.34 -12.26 -5.05
C PRO A 361 -17.99 -13.73 -5.39
N ILE A 362 -16.82 -14.17 -4.93
CA ILE A 362 -16.37 -15.56 -5.04
C ILE A 362 -16.30 -16.20 -3.65
N ALA A 363 -16.52 -17.51 -3.62
CA ALA A 363 -16.22 -18.30 -2.44
C ALA A 363 -14.69 -18.44 -2.27
N PRO A 364 -14.18 -18.60 -1.04
CA PRO A 364 -12.79 -18.95 -0.86
C PRO A 364 -12.48 -20.18 -1.70
N ARG A 365 -11.38 -20.15 -2.43
CA ARG A 365 -10.84 -21.39 -3.01
C ARG A 365 -10.58 -22.30 -1.83
N GLY A 366 -11.41 -23.34 -1.67
CA GLY A 366 -11.17 -24.32 -0.63
C GLY A 366 -9.73 -24.77 -0.83
N ASN A 367 -8.89 -24.59 0.19
CA ASN A 367 -7.86 -25.58 0.37
C ASN A 367 -8.63 -26.88 0.28
N VAL A 368 -8.37 -27.67 -0.74
CA VAL A 368 -8.60 -29.09 -0.67
C VAL A 368 -7.60 -29.53 0.39
N LEU A 369 -7.90 -29.18 1.63
CA LEU A 369 -7.48 -29.99 2.74
C LEU A 369 -7.97 -31.35 2.28
N GLN A 370 -7.04 -32.19 1.78
CA GLN A 370 -7.30 -33.61 1.71
C GLN A 370 -8.04 -33.87 3.00
N LYS A 371 -9.35 -34.13 2.90
CA LYS A 371 -10.10 -34.62 4.07
C LYS A 371 -9.26 -35.75 4.56
N LYS A 372 -8.44 -35.52 5.60
CA LYS A 372 -7.88 -36.65 6.35
C LYS A 372 -9.08 -37.51 6.56
N PRO A 373 -9.05 -38.77 6.07
CA PRO A 373 -10.19 -39.65 6.24
C PRO A 373 -10.61 -39.55 7.70
N ALA A 374 -11.88 -39.29 7.93
CA ALA A 374 -12.39 -39.11 9.27
C ALA A 374 -11.80 -40.22 10.12
N PHE A 375 -11.08 -39.86 11.18
CA PHE A 375 -10.48 -40.83 12.08
C PHE A 375 -11.64 -41.70 12.58
N ASP A 376 -11.71 -42.94 12.05
CA ASP A 376 -12.63 -43.95 12.55
C ASP A 376 -11.93 -44.61 13.74
N PRO A 377 -12.43 -44.39 14.98
CA PRO A 377 -11.84 -45.00 16.17
C PRO A 377 -11.82 -46.53 16.10
N LEU A 378 -12.64 -47.14 15.24
CA LEU A 378 -12.72 -48.60 15.03
C LEU A 378 -11.70 -49.08 13.98
N ASP A 379 -10.99 -48.19 13.30
CA ASP A 379 -10.02 -48.51 12.25
C ASP A 379 -8.54 -48.48 12.74
N MET A 380 -8.35 -48.54 14.06
CA MET A 380 -7.02 -48.51 14.70
C MET A 380 -6.07 -49.64 14.24
N PHE A 381 -6.57 -50.64 13.51
CA PHE A 381 -5.76 -51.79 13.08
C PHE A 381 -5.42 -51.88 11.60
N LYS A 382 -5.93 -50.99 10.75
CA LYS A 382 -5.68 -51.02 9.30
C LYS A 382 -4.35 -50.42 8.84
N GLY A 383 -3.57 -49.80 9.73
CA GLY A 383 -2.30 -49.14 9.43
C GLY A 383 -1.06 -49.94 9.75
N GLN A 384 -1.15 -51.08 10.42
CA GLN A 384 0.02 -51.90 10.73
C GLN A 384 0.28 -52.92 9.61
N LYS A 385 1.12 -52.58 8.65
CA LYS A 385 1.83 -53.61 7.87
C LYS A 385 2.61 -54.45 8.88
N ARG A 386 2.23 -55.74 9.02
CA ARG A 386 3.03 -56.72 9.74
C ARG A 386 4.44 -56.72 9.17
N SER A 387 5.40 -56.22 9.91
CA SER A 387 6.80 -56.53 9.68
C SER A 387 6.98 -58.01 10.06
N GLN A 388 7.21 -58.83 9.06
CA GLN A 388 7.73 -60.19 9.29
C GLN A 388 9.11 -60.09 9.92
N GLY A 389 9.32 -60.81 11.00
CA GLY A 389 10.66 -61.03 11.53
C GLY A 389 10.78 -60.94 13.04
N VAL A 390 10.09 -61.79 13.79
CA VAL A 390 10.53 -62.14 15.14
C VAL A 390 11.35 -63.43 15.01
N GLN A 391 12.68 -63.31 15.05
CA GLN A 391 13.53 -64.46 15.34
C GLN A 391 13.39 -64.81 16.82
N ILE A 392 12.86 -65.98 17.10
CA ILE A 392 12.89 -66.58 18.44
C ILE A 392 14.32 -67.17 18.61
N LEU A 393 15.10 -66.60 19.48
CA LEU A 393 16.30 -67.28 20.01
C LEU A 393 15.88 -68.16 21.17
N ASN A 394 15.97 -69.46 20.98
CA ASN A 394 15.90 -70.42 22.03
C ASN A 394 17.23 -70.44 22.84
N ILE A 395 17.14 -70.36 24.15
CA ILE A 395 17.99 -71.04 25.11
C ILE A 395 17.10 -71.69 26.11
#